data_228145a11f530c3b899f71c1e6fa1e5d
#
_entry.id   228145a11f530c3b899f71c1e6fa1e5d
#
_cell.length_a   1.000
_cell.length_b   1.000
_cell.length_c   1.000
_cell.angle_alpha   90.00
_cell.angle_beta   90.00
_cell.angle_gamma   90.00
#
_symmetry.space_group_name_H-M   'P 1'
#
loop_
_entity.id
_entity.type
_entity.pdbx_description
1 polymer ?
#
loop_
_entity_poly.entity_id
_entity_poly.type
_entity_poly.pdbx_seq_one_letter_code
_entity_poly.pdbx_strand_id
1 'polypeptide(L)'
;QPCFDWLTLEEARVHCARGAGIWDWAGTEDGTREPDVVLACAGDVPTQEVLAAAQLVRHHLPDLAVRVVNVVDIARLLPSGEHPHGMSDFEYDGLFTADKPVVFAYHGYPWLIHRLAYRRTGHRHLHVRGYKEIGTTTTPFDMVVGNDLDRYRLVMDVIDRVPGLAVRAAAVRQRMEDARLRHHAYIREHGVDMPEVADWTWEARR
;
A
#
# COMPACT_ATOMS: atom_id res chain seq x y z
N GLN A 1 -14.76 -12.80 1.60
CA GLN A 1 -13.30 -12.76 1.48
C GLN A 1 -12.69 -13.55 2.63
N PRO A 2 -11.59 -14.28 2.43
CA PRO A 2 -10.87 -14.89 3.54
C PRO A 2 -10.37 -13.79 4.48
N CYS A 3 -10.50 -14.00 5.79
CA CYS A 3 -9.91 -13.15 6.80
C CYS A 3 -8.45 -13.60 6.98
N PHE A 4 -7.50 -12.71 6.76
CA PHE A 4 -6.09 -13.04 6.92
C PHE A 4 -5.59 -12.60 8.29
N ASP A 5 -4.93 -13.50 8.99
CA ASP A 5 -4.27 -13.21 10.25
C ASP A 5 -2.81 -12.80 9.95
N TRP A 6 -2.58 -11.48 9.80
CA TRP A 6 -1.25 -10.94 9.52
C TRP A 6 -0.33 -10.87 10.73
N LEU A 7 -0.91 -10.78 11.92
CA LEU A 7 -0.23 -10.61 13.19
C LEU A 7 -0.77 -11.64 14.19
N THR A 8 0.06 -12.06 15.13
CA THR A 8 -0.43 -12.78 16.31
C THR A 8 -1.35 -11.87 17.13
N LEU A 9 -2.16 -12.45 18.01
CA LEU A 9 -3.07 -11.68 18.88
C LEU A 9 -2.32 -10.62 19.70
N GLU A 10 -1.15 -10.95 20.22
CA GLU A 10 -0.35 -10.02 21.04
C GLU A 10 0.23 -8.88 20.20
N GLU A 11 0.79 -9.19 19.03
CA GLU A 11 1.25 -8.17 18.08
C GLU A 11 0.10 -7.26 17.63
N ALA A 12 -1.07 -7.84 17.34
CA ALA A 12 -2.26 -7.07 16.95
C ALA A 12 -2.72 -6.13 18.07
N ARG A 13 -2.70 -6.58 19.35
CA ARG A 13 -3.05 -5.72 20.51
C ARG A 13 -2.11 -4.51 20.60
N VAL A 14 -0.80 -4.75 20.48
CA VAL A 14 0.21 -3.69 20.52
C VAL A 14 0.04 -2.73 19.33
N HIS A 15 -0.15 -3.27 18.14
CA HIS A 15 -0.32 -2.49 16.91
C HIS A 15 -1.59 -1.62 16.97
N CYS A 16 -2.72 -2.20 17.37
CA CYS A 16 -3.99 -1.46 17.52
C CYS A 16 -3.89 -0.36 18.60
N ALA A 17 -3.20 -0.62 19.71
CA ALA A 17 -2.99 0.38 20.74
C ALA A 17 -2.12 1.56 20.25
N ARG A 18 -1.17 1.32 19.37
CA ARG A 18 -0.35 2.37 18.71
C ARG A 18 -1.12 3.11 17.61
N GLY A 19 -2.09 2.46 17.00
CA GLY A 19 -2.91 2.99 15.91
C GLY A 19 -2.25 3.03 14.53
N ALA A 20 -0.91 2.98 14.46
CA ALA A 20 -0.11 2.86 13.24
C ALA A 20 1.25 2.25 13.55
N GLY A 21 1.89 1.62 12.58
CA GLY A 21 3.22 1.04 12.77
C GLY A 21 3.85 0.48 11.50
N ILE A 22 5.17 0.34 11.53
CA ILE A 22 5.94 -0.32 10.49
C ILE A 22 5.77 -1.83 10.63
N TRP A 23 5.56 -2.51 9.52
CA TRP A 23 5.56 -3.96 9.43
C TRP A 23 6.89 -4.42 8.79
N ASP A 24 7.93 -4.52 9.61
CA ASP A 24 9.30 -4.86 9.17
C ASP A 24 9.36 -6.18 8.41
N TRP A 25 8.54 -7.14 8.80
CA TRP A 25 8.45 -8.44 8.15
C TRP A 25 7.95 -8.37 6.69
N ALA A 26 7.19 -7.32 6.33
CA ALA A 26 6.64 -7.12 5.00
C ALA A 26 7.53 -6.25 4.11
N GLY A 27 8.39 -5.42 4.71
CA GLY A 27 9.31 -4.54 4.00
C GLY A 27 10.56 -5.23 3.48
N THR A 28 11.39 -4.46 2.76
CA THR A 28 12.76 -4.85 2.36
C THR A 28 13.82 -3.95 3.01
N GLU A 29 13.39 -2.98 3.79
CA GLU A 29 14.26 -2.12 4.60
C GLU A 29 14.99 -2.97 5.65
N ASP A 30 16.29 -2.78 5.78
CA ASP A 30 17.17 -3.52 6.71
C ASP A 30 17.65 -2.66 7.90
N GLY A 31 17.15 -1.43 7.98
CA GLY A 31 17.51 -0.47 9.02
C GLY A 31 18.89 0.19 8.84
N THR A 32 19.65 -0.17 7.80
CA THR A 32 20.97 0.44 7.54
C THR A 32 20.89 1.76 6.79
N ARG A 33 19.76 2.00 6.08
CA ARG A 33 19.48 3.24 5.35
C ARG A 33 17.98 3.56 5.38
N GLU A 34 17.63 4.79 5.08
CA GLU A 34 16.24 5.16 4.86
C GLU A 34 15.63 4.40 3.67
N PRO A 35 14.32 4.12 3.70
CA PRO A 35 13.64 3.50 2.57
C PRO A 35 13.67 4.40 1.33
N ASP A 36 13.65 3.79 0.15
CA ASP A 36 13.49 4.51 -1.12
C ASP A 36 12.02 4.92 -1.33
N VAL A 37 11.10 4.16 -0.75
CA VAL A 37 9.64 4.37 -0.83
C VAL A 37 8.94 3.77 0.38
N VAL A 38 7.84 4.39 0.78
CA VAL A 38 6.91 3.85 1.77
C VAL A 38 5.65 3.36 1.06
N LEU A 39 5.28 2.10 1.28
CA LEU A 39 3.97 1.53 0.96
C LEU A 39 3.12 1.56 2.22
N ALA A 40 2.05 2.33 2.23
CA ALA A 40 1.18 2.48 3.39
C ALA A 40 -0.24 2.00 3.08
N CYS A 41 -0.96 1.54 4.11
CA CYS A 41 -2.32 1.06 3.97
C CYS A 41 -3.19 1.36 5.19
N ALA A 42 -4.51 1.53 4.93
CA ALA A 42 -5.55 1.57 5.94
C ALA A 42 -6.81 0.88 5.42
N GLY A 43 -7.24 -0.18 6.12
CA GLY A 43 -8.35 -1.07 5.75
C GLY A 43 -7.87 -2.44 5.31
N ASP A 44 -8.76 -3.42 5.28
CA ASP A 44 -8.47 -4.84 5.01
C ASP A 44 -7.99 -5.09 3.57
N VAL A 45 -8.80 -4.71 2.58
CA VAL A 45 -8.46 -4.87 1.16
C VAL A 45 -7.19 -4.10 0.79
N PRO A 46 -7.03 -2.81 1.14
CA PRO A 46 -5.78 -2.09 0.91
C PRO A 46 -4.57 -2.75 1.57
N THR A 47 -4.73 -3.34 2.75
CA THR A 47 -3.63 -4.06 3.43
C THR A 47 -3.19 -5.27 2.61
N GLN A 48 -4.12 -6.08 2.13
CA GLN A 48 -3.81 -7.22 1.26
C GLN A 48 -3.10 -6.78 -0.01
N GLU A 49 -3.59 -5.74 -0.67
CA GLU A 49 -3.00 -5.26 -1.93
C GLU A 49 -1.62 -4.61 -1.73
N VAL A 50 -1.40 -3.90 -0.65
CA VAL A 50 -0.08 -3.36 -0.30
C VAL A 50 0.92 -4.47 0.00
N LEU A 51 0.53 -5.51 0.73
CA LEU A 51 1.39 -6.66 0.98
C LEU A 51 1.74 -7.40 -0.32
N ALA A 52 0.75 -7.63 -1.19
CA ALA A 52 0.99 -8.23 -2.49
C ALA A 52 1.89 -7.35 -3.38
N ALA A 53 1.71 -6.03 -3.36
CA ALA A 53 2.58 -5.09 -4.06
C ALA A 53 4.02 -5.12 -3.50
N ALA A 54 4.18 -5.14 -2.18
CA ALA A 54 5.50 -5.25 -1.54
C ALA A 54 6.22 -6.55 -1.94
N GLN A 55 5.49 -7.67 -2.03
CA GLN A 55 6.03 -8.94 -2.51
C GLN A 55 6.46 -8.87 -3.98
N LEU A 56 5.66 -8.24 -4.84
CA LEU A 56 6.01 -8.02 -6.25
C LEU A 56 7.23 -7.10 -6.41
N VAL A 57 7.29 -6.01 -5.63
CA VAL A 57 8.48 -5.12 -5.63
C VAL A 57 9.71 -5.89 -5.17
N ARG A 58 9.64 -6.65 -4.09
CA ARG A 58 10.75 -7.49 -3.61
C ARG A 58 11.25 -8.47 -4.68
N HIS A 59 10.32 -9.06 -5.44
CA HIS A 59 10.66 -10.03 -6.48
C HIS A 59 11.30 -9.39 -7.71
N HIS A 60 10.74 -8.26 -8.17
CA HIS A 60 11.14 -7.63 -9.44
C HIS A 60 12.19 -6.52 -9.30
N LEU A 61 12.30 -5.94 -8.11
CA LEU A 61 13.14 -4.78 -7.79
C LEU A 61 13.87 -4.99 -6.45
N PRO A 62 14.68 -6.07 -6.32
CA PRO A 62 15.25 -6.49 -5.04
C PRO A 62 16.20 -5.46 -4.40
N ASP A 63 16.74 -4.52 -5.19
CA ASP A 63 17.63 -3.46 -4.70
C ASP A 63 16.89 -2.29 -4.07
N LEU A 64 15.54 -2.26 -4.18
CA LEU A 64 14.72 -1.18 -3.66
C LEU A 64 14.42 -1.40 -2.17
N ALA A 65 14.76 -0.43 -1.33
CA ALA A 65 14.38 -0.46 0.08
C ALA A 65 12.95 0.05 0.25
N VAL A 66 12.06 -0.84 0.66
CA VAL A 66 10.63 -0.57 0.85
C VAL A 66 10.28 -0.69 2.32
N ARG A 67 9.67 0.35 2.87
CA ARG A 67 9.01 0.32 4.17
C ARG A 67 7.52 0.05 3.98
N VAL A 68 6.96 -0.85 4.78
CA VAL A 68 5.51 -1.08 4.82
C VAL A 68 4.94 -0.52 6.12
N VAL A 69 3.93 0.37 6.01
CA VAL A 69 3.26 0.98 7.16
C VAL A 69 1.77 0.64 7.12
N ASN A 70 1.27 0.05 8.21
CA ASN A 70 -0.16 -0.17 8.37
C ASN A 70 -0.74 0.83 9.37
N VAL A 71 -1.91 1.40 9.02
CA VAL A 71 -2.63 2.39 9.84
C VAL A 71 -4.02 1.84 10.16
N VAL A 72 -4.27 1.56 11.44
CA VAL A 72 -5.58 1.12 11.93
C VAL A 72 -6.41 2.26 12.50
N ASP A 73 -5.76 3.33 12.98
CA ASP A 73 -6.40 4.56 13.43
C ASP A 73 -5.94 5.74 12.55
N ILE A 74 -6.77 6.11 11.59
CA ILE A 74 -6.44 7.20 10.66
C ILE A 74 -6.33 8.58 11.34
N ALA A 75 -6.88 8.76 12.55
CA ALA A 75 -6.70 10.00 13.31
C ALA A 75 -5.24 10.20 13.75
N ARG A 76 -4.42 9.14 13.77
CA ARG A 76 -2.96 9.22 13.96
C ARG A 76 -2.27 10.10 12.93
N LEU A 77 -2.83 10.22 11.72
CA LEU A 77 -2.26 11.05 10.67
C LEU A 77 -2.35 12.55 10.97
N LEU A 78 -3.28 12.97 11.84
CA LEU A 78 -3.39 14.36 12.29
C LEU A 78 -2.22 14.76 13.21
N PRO A 79 -1.82 16.05 13.20
CA PRO A 79 -0.92 16.60 14.22
C PRO A 79 -1.46 16.42 15.64
N SER A 80 -0.57 16.19 16.60
CA SER A 80 -0.93 16.02 18.02
C SER A 80 -1.67 17.23 18.63
N GLY A 81 -1.47 18.42 18.06
CA GLY A 81 -2.20 19.62 18.45
C GLY A 81 -3.62 19.73 17.89
N GLU A 82 -4.01 18.88 16.93
CA GLU A 82 -5.33 18.92 16.28
C GLU A 82 -6.26 17.79 16.75
N HIS A 83 -5.71 16.69 17.24
CA HIS A 83 -6.51 15.55 17.67
C HIS A 83 -5.80 14.79 18.81
N PRO A 84 -6.53 14.28 19.84
CA PRO A 84 -5.94 13.50 20.92
C PRO A 84 -5.15 12.28 20.47
N HIS A 85 -5.55 11.64 19.38
CA HIS A 85 -4.84 10.51 18.80
C HIS A 85 -3.75 10.95 17.78
N GLY A 86 -3.68 12.24 17.44
CA GLY A 86 -2.69 12.75 16.50
C GLY A 86 -1.25 12.48 16.97
N MET A 87 -0.35 12.23 16.03
CA MET A 87 1.07 12.03 16.37
C MET A 87 1.88 13.31 16.18
N SER A 88 3.01 13.40 16.87
CA SER A 88 4.01 14.45 16.62
C SER A 88 4.59 14.34 15.20
N ASP A 89 5.21 15.42 14.70
CA ASP A 89 5.88 15.36 13.39
C ASP A 89 7.04 14.37 13.41
N PHE A 90 7.75 14.26 14.53
CA PHE A 90 8.82 13.27 14.70
C PHE A 90 8.32 11.82 14.55
N GLU A 91 7.20 11.49 15.19
CA GLU A 91 6.57 10.16 15.05
C GLU A 91 6.07 9.92 13.63
N TYR A 92 5.46 10.94 13.02
CA TYR A 92 4.97 10.85 11.64
C TYR A 92 6.11 10.63 10.65
N ASP A 93 7.18 11.43 10.73
CA ASP A 93 8.35 11.30 9.86
C ASP A 93 9.10 9.98 10.12
N GLY A 94 9.05 9.48 11.36
CA GLY A 94 9.56 8.14 11.70
C GLY A 94 8.85 7.01 10.96
N LEU A 95 7.56 7.15 10.65
CA LEU A 95 6.78 6.18 9.88
C LEU A 95 6.87 6.43 8.37
N PHE A 96 6.60 7.67 7.95
CA PHE A 96 6.35 8.02 6.54
C PHE A 96 7.53 8.72 5.86
N THR A 97 8.60 9.03 6.60
CA THR A 97 9.74 9.87 6.18
C THR A 97 9.31 11.31 5.83
N ALA A 98 10.28 12.22 5.76
CA ALA A 98 10.00 13.62 5.42
C ALA A 98 10.05 13.91 3.91
N ASP A 99 10.77 13.10 3.13
CA ASP A 99 11.14 13.41 1.74
C ASP A 99 10.99 12.25 0.74
N LYS A 100 10.72 11.02 1.21
CA LYS A 100 10.56 9.88 0.30
C LYS A 100 9.12 9.77 -0.21
N PRO A 101 8.92 9.20 -1.41
CA PRO A 101 7.59 8.91 -1.91
C PRO A 101 6.81 7.99 -0.97
N VAL A 102 5.55 8.32 -0.72
CA VAL A 102 4.60 7.50 0.03
C VAL A 102 3.45 7.12 -0.91
N VAL A 103 3.27 5.83 -1.17
CA VAL A 103 2.10 5.31 -1.87
C VAL A 103 1.16 4.73 -0.82
N PHE A 104 0.02 5.39 -0.61
CA PHE A 104 -0.94 5.07 0.43
C PHE A 104 -2.21 4.48 -0.18
N ALA A 105 -2.54 3.25 0.16
CA ALA A 105 -3.77 2.58 -0.23
C ALA A 105 -4.82 2.69 0.90
N TYR A 106 -6.00 3.23 0.61
CA TYR A 106 -7.04 3.50 1.59
C TYR A 106 -8.40 2.94 1.21
N HIS A 107 -9.07 2.31 2.17
CA HIS A 107 -10.43 1.78 2.01
C HIS A 107 -11.50 2.87 2.14
N GLY A 108 -11.36 3.91 1.36
CA GLY A 108 -12.25 5.07 1.34
C GLY A 108 -11.74 6.11 0.34
N TYR A 109 -12.19 7.34 0.46
CA TYR A 109 -11.84 8.41 -0.49
C TYR A 109 -10.46 9.00 -0.23
N PRO A 110 -9.59 9.13 -1.25
CA PRO A 110 -8.23 9.65 -1.11
C PRO A 110 -8.16 11.04 -0.45
N TRP A 111 -9.13 11.89 -0.70
CA TRP A 111 -9.18 13.25 -0.14
C TRP A 111 -9.17 13.26 1.39
N LEU A 112 -9.72 12.23 2.05
CA LEU A 112 -9.71 12.16 3.51
C LEU A 112 -8.28 12.02 4.05
N ILE A 113 -7.48 11.13 3.49
CA ILE A 113 -6.08 10.95 3.89
C ILE A 113 -5.28 12.22 3.62
N HIS A 114 -5.47 12.85 2.45
CA HIS A 114 -4.85 14.15 2.16
C HIS A 114 -5.27 15.23 3.16
N ARG A 115 -6.54 15.26 3.57
CA ARG A 115 -7.04 16.22 4.57
C ARG A 115 -6.42 15.99 5.95
N LEU A 116 -6.24 14.72 6.36
CA LEU A 116 -5.62 14.39 7.64
C LEU A 116 -4.11 14.72 7.68
N ALA A 117 -3.43 14.56 6.55
CA ALA A 117 -1.98 14.72 6.46
C ALA A 117 -1.53 16.07 5.84
N TYR A 118 -2.43 17.01 5.53
CA TYR A 118 -2.11 18.21 4.72
C TYR A 118 -1.05 19.13 5.36
N ARG A 119 -0.89 19.10 6.70
CA ARG A 119 0.09 19.90 7.43
C ARG A 119 1.45 19.21 7.60
N ARG A 120 1.56 17.94 7.19
CA ARG A 120 2.80 17.18 7.34
C ARG A 120 3.85 17.66 6.32
N THR A 121 5.10 17.72 6.73
CA THR A 121 6.24 18.15 5.89
C THR A 121 6.31 17.33 4.60
N GLY A 122 6.14 16.02 4.71
CA GLY A 122 6.16 15.07 3.59
C GLY A 122 4.89 15.04 2.72
N HIS A 123 3.85 15.87 2.98
CA HIS A 123 2.57 15.80 2.26
C HIS A 123 2.69 15.87 0.73
N ARG A 124 3.63 16.63 0.21
CA ARG A 124 3.89 16.75 -1.25
C ARG A 124 4.34 15.42 -1.89
N HIS A 125 4.87 14.49 -1.11
CA HIS A 125 5.33 13.18 -1.54
C HIS A 125 4.28 12.08 -1.31
N LEU A 126 3.15 12.43 -0.68
CA LEU A 126 2.06 11.54 -0.38
C LEU A 126 1.18 11.34 -1.61
N HIS A 127 1.09 10.11 -2.09
CA HIS A 127 0.19 9.68 -3.15
C HIS A 127 -0.82 8.68 -2.60
N VAL A 128 -2.10 9.03 -2.67
CA VAL A 128 -3.17 8.21 -2.10
C VAL A 128 -4.00 7.56 -3.20
N ARG A 129 -4.21 6.25 -3.09
CA ARG A 129 -5.18 5.48 -3.84
C ARG A 129 -6.36 5.11 -2.95
N GLY A 130 -7.55 5.13 -3.51
CA GLY A 130 -8.79 4.83 -2.81
C GLY A 130 -9.97 4.84 -3.77
N TYR A 131 -11.18 4.94 -3.25
CA TYR A 131 -12.40 4.89 -4.05
C TYR A 131 -12.52 6.06 -5.03
N LYS A 132 -12.96 5.73 -6.25
CA LYS A 132 -13.29 6.66 -7.34
C LYS A 132 -14.78 6.69 -7.67
N GLU A 133 -15.61 5.97 -6.91
CA GLU A 133 -17.05 5.77 -7.19
C GLU A 133 -17.34 5.15 -8.58
N ILE A 134 -16.37 4.43 -9.13
CA ILE A 134 -16.58 3.65 -10.34
C ILE A 134 -17.34 2.40 -9.92
N GLY A 135 -18.67 2.48 -9.95
CA GLY A 135 -19.57 1.40 -9.56
C GLY A 135 -19.96 0.56 -10.76
N THR A 136 -19.61 -0.71 -10.74
CA THR A 136 -20.19 -1.76 -11.58
C THR A 136 -20.23 -3.04 -10.78
N THR A 137 -21.21 -3.90 -11.05
CA THR A 137 -21.21 -5.23 -10.47
C THR A 137 -20.21 -6.09 -11.24
N THR A 138 -19.13 -6.46 -10.58
CA THR A 138 -18.06 -7.29 -11.14
C THR A 138 -17.44 -8.15 -10.04
N THR A 139 -16.34 -8.85 -10.34
CA THR A 139 -15.63 -9.67 -9.35
C THR A 139 -14.96 -8.79 -8.27
N PRO A 140 -14.70 -9.32 -7.06
CA PRO A 140 -14.09 -8.53 -5.97
C PRO A 140 -12.78 -7.85 -6.35
N PHE A 141 -11.87 -8.55 -7.03
CA PHE A 141 -10.60 -7.95 -7.42
C PHE A 141 -10.76 -6.96 -8.59
N ASP A 142 -11.70 -7.20 -9.51
CA ASP A 142 -11.95 -6.24 -10.59
C ASP A 142 -12.50 -4.91 -10.07
N MET A 143 -13.27 -4.89 -8.98
CA MET A 143 -13.65 -3.65 -8.30
C MET A 143 -12.42 -2.91 -7.74
N VAL A 144 -11.43 -3.64 -7.23
CA VAL A 144 -10.16 -3.06 -6.76
C VAL A 144 -9.36 -2.48 -7.93
N VAL A 145 -9.31 -3.20 -9.06
CA VAL A 145 -8.68 -2.73 -10.32
C VAL A 145 -9.36 -1.47 -10.86
N GLY A 146 -10.70 -1.43 -10.88
CA GLY A 146 -11.46 -0.25 -11.31
C GLY A 146 -11.15 1.00 -10.50
N ASN A 147 -10.83 0.84 -9.22
CA ASN A 147 -10.45 1.92 -8.32
C ASN A 147 -8.93 2.23 -8.34
N ASP A 148 -8.13 1.56 -9.18
CA ASP A 148 -6.66 1.65 -9.21
C ASP A 148 -6.02 1.40 -7.83
N LEU A 149 -6.59 0.49 -7.06
CA LEU A 149 -6.15 0.14 -5.70
C LEU A 149 -5.45 -1.21 -5.67
N ASP A 150 -5.36 -1.88 -6.82
CA ASP A 150 -4.80 -3.22 -6.97
C ASP A 150 -3.27 -3.22 -6.85
N ARG A 151 -2.72 -4.37 -6.48
CA ARG A 151 -1.29 -4.63 -6.30
C ARG A 151 -0.43 -4.22 -7.50
N TYR A 152 -0.89 -4.43 -8.70
CA TYR A 152 -0.16 -4.10 -9.92
C TYR A 152 -0.08 -2.59 -10.10
N ARG A 153 -1.17 -1.88 -9.82
CA ARG A 153 -1.21 -0.42 -9.87
C ARG A 153 -0.30 0.20 -8.80
N LEU A 154 -0.30 -0.34 -7.59
CA LEU A 154 0.57 0.13 -6.52
C LEU A 154 2.04 -0.04 -6.87
N VAL A 155 2.44 -1.14 -7.52
CA VAL A 155 3.81 -1.32 -8.05
C VAL A 155 4.14 -0.28 -9.12
N MET A 156 3.22 0.00 -10.03
CA MET A 156 3.42 1.05 -11.04
C MET A 156 3.58 2.42 -10.39
N ASP A 157 2.80 2.73 -9.35
CA ASP A 157 2.95 4.00 -8.62
C ASP A 157 4.31 4.11 -7.91
N VAL A 158 4.85 3.02 -7.38
CA VAL A 158 6.23 2.97 -6.85
C VAL A 158 7.22 3.31 -7.95
N ILE A 159 7.12 2.67 -9.12
CA ILE A 159 8.02 2.89 -10.25
C ILE A 159 7.97 4.34 -10.75
N ASP A 160 6.78 4.90 -10.84
CA ASP A 160 6.56 6.25 -11.37
C ASP A 160 7.02 7.35 -10.39
N ARG A 161 7.15 7.05 -9.06
CA ARG A 161 7.44 8.06 -8.03
C ARG A 161 8.84 8.00 -7.45
N VAL A 162 9.48 6.84 -7.49
CA VAL A 162 10.88 6.73 -7.04
C VAL A 162 11.79 7.36 -8.11
N PRO A 163 12.59 8.37 -7.76
CA PRO A 163 13.44 9.08 -8.71
C PRO A 163 14.34 8.13 -9.51
N GLY A 164 14.33 8.27 -10.82
CA GLY A 164 15.16 7.49 -11.74
C GLY A 164 14.73 6.02 -11.95
N LEU A 165 13.69 5.56 -11.26
CA LEU A 165 13.24 4.16 -11.35
C LEU A 165 12.43 3.89 -12.63
N ALA A 166 11.66 4.85 -13.13
CA ALA A 166 10.77 4.67 -14.26
C ALA A 166 11.48 4.13 -15.51
N VAL A 167 12.70 4.61 -15.81
CA VAL A 167 13.50 4.14 -16.93
C VAL A 167 14.06 2.74 -16.66
N ARG A 168 14.60 2.52 -15.47
CA ARG A 168 15.22 1.24 -15.08
C ARG A 168 14.23 0.09 -14.98
N ALA A 169 13.01 0.39 -14.54
CA ALA A 169 11.95 -0.58 -14.27
C ALA A 169 10.82 -0.58 -15.33
N ALA A 170 11.03 0.02 -16.51
CA ALA A 170 10.02 0.11 -17.57
C ALA A 170 9.42 -1.27 -17.93
N ALA A 171 10.25 -2.31 -18.02
CA ALA A 171 9.80 -3.66 -18.30
C ALA A 171 8.95 -4.26 -17.15
N VAL A 172 9.26 -3.92 -15.90
CA VAL A 172 8.44 -4.34 -14.74
C VAL A 172 7.09 -3.63 -14.77
N ARG A 173 7.09 -2.33 -15.05
CA ARG A 173 5.87 -1.54 -15.20
C ARG A 173 4.95 -2.13 -16.28
N GLN A 174 5.50 -2.50 -17.43
CA GLN A 174 4.74 -3.15 -18.50
C GLN A 174 4.15 -4.49 -18.07
N ARG A 175 4.92 -5.32 -17.35
CA ARG A 175 4.39 -6.59 -16.81
C ARG A 175 3.19 -6.37 -15.88
N MET A 176 3.19 -5.31 -15.07
CA MET A 176 2.05 -4.98 -14.19
C MET A 176 0.82 -4.59 -15.00
N GLU A 177 1.01 -3.79 -16.05
CA GLU A 177 -0.08 -3.44 -16.97
C GLU A 177 -0.63 -4.67 -17.68
N ASP A 178 0.24 -5.53 -18.20
CA ASP A 178 -0.15 -6.78 -18.86
C ASP A 178 -0.92 -7.73 -17.90
N ALA A 179 -0.55 -7.75 -16.60
CA ALA A 179 -1.27 -8.53 -15.60
C ALA A 179 -2.70 -8.03 -15.39
N ARG A 180 -2.91 -6.71 -15.36
CA ARG A 180 -4.26 -6.12 -15.30
C ARG A 180 -5.08 -6.47 -16.53
N LEU A 181 -4.48 -6.38 -17.72
CA LEU A 181 -5.15 -6.75 -18.97
C LEU A 181 -5.53 -8.23 -19.02
N ARG A 182 -4.64 -9.13 -18.58
CA ARG A 182 -4.95 -10.56 -18.49
C ARG A 182 -6.10 -10.81 -17.52
N HIS A 183 -6.13 -10.13 -16.37
CA HIS A 183 -7.22 -10.23 -15.42
C HIS A 183 -8.57 -9.83 -16.07
N HIS A 184 -8.62 -8.68 -16.76
CA HIS A 184 -9.82 -8.24 -17.47
C HIS A 184 -10.28 -9.22 -18.54
N ALA A 185 -9.35 -9.84 -19.28
CA ALA A 185 -9.69 -10.88 -20.26
C ALA A 185 -10.28 -12.12 -19.57
N TYR A 186 -9.65 -12.56 -18.47
CA TYR A 186 -10.06 -13.74 -17.72
C TYR A 186 -11.47 -13.60 -17.12
N ILE A 187 -11.77 -12.49 -16.47
CA ILE A 187 -13.11 -12.29 -15.88
C ILE A 187 -14.22 -12.21 -16.92
N ARG A 188 -13.94 -11.72 -18.13
CA ARG A 188 -14.93 -11.72 -19.24
C ARG A 188 -15.25 -13.13 -19.72
N GLU A 189 -14.28 -14.03 -19.66
CA GLU A 189 -14.43 -15.42 -20.09
C GLU A 189 -15.02 -16.31 -18.99
N HIS A 190 -14.59 -16.12 -17.74
CA HIS A 190 -14.88 -17.05 -16.64
C HIS A 190 -15.86 -16.50 -15.59
N GLY A 191 -16.06 -15.18 -15.49
CA GLY A 191 -16.94 -14.55 -14.53
C GLY A 191 -16.45 -14.58 -13.08
N VAL A 192 -15.17 -14.93 -12.86
CA VAL A 192 -14.51 -15.02 -11.55
C VAL A 192 -13.12 -14.40 -11.61
N ASP A 193 -12.54 -14.06 -10.45
CA ASP A 193 -11.17 -13.57 -10.38
C ASP A 193 -10.17 -14.67 -10.77
N MET A 194 -9.01 -14.27 -11.31
CA MET A 194 -7.93 -15.20 -11.62
C MET A 194 -7.45 -15.93 -10.36
N PRO A 195 -7.16 -17.25 -10.43
CA PRO A 195 -6.71 -18.03 -9.27
C PRO A 195 -5.48 -17.42 -8.56
N GLU A 196 -4.52 -16.90 -9.32
CA GLU A 196 -3.31 -16.26 -8.79
C GLU A 196 -3.60 -15.01 -7.93
N VAL A 197 -4.80 -14.44 -8.07
CA VAL A 197 -5.27 -13.31 -7.27
C VAL A 197 -6.18 -13.79 -6.14
N ALA A 198 -7.13 -14.67 -6.46
CA ALA A 198 -8.12 -15.19 -5.50
C ALA A 198 -7.46 -16.03 -4.39
N ASP A 199 -6.46 -16.83 -4.75
CA ASP A 199 -5.75 -17.74 -3.84
C ASP A 199 -4.42 -17.17 -3.32
N TRP A 200 -4.17 -15.86 -3.56
CA TRP A 200 -2.93 -15.24 -3.13
C TRP A 200 -2.76 -15.29 -1.61
N THR A 201 -1.60 -15.70 -1.17
CA THR A 201 -1.17 -15.70 0.23
C THR A 201 0.21 -15.05 0.36
N TRP A 202 0.48 -14.48 1.54
CA TRP A 202 1.81 -13.92 1.82
C TRP A 202 2.87 -15.02 1.87
N GLU A 203 3.94 -14.84 1.10
CA GLU A 203 5.13 -15.69 1.18
C GLU A 203 6.15 -15.04 2.11
N ALA A 204 6.35 -15.64 3.29
CA ALA A 204 7.42 -15.22 4.20
C ALA A 204 8.79 -15.32 3.52
N ARG A 205 9.74 -14.45 3.92
CA ARG A 205 11.14 -14.59 3.49
C ARG A 205 11.63 -15.98 3.91
N ARG A 206 12.11 -16.77 2.96
CA ARG A 206 12.85 -18.02 3.25
C ARG A 206 14.25 -17.69 3.69
#